data_4d946ad7fd1ab86f2f16b6d52e600a4a
#
_entry.id   4d946ad7fd1ab86f2f16b6d52e600a4a
#
_cell.length_a   1.000
_cell.length_b   1.000
_cell.length_c   1.000
_cell.angle_alpha   90.00
_cell.angle_beta   90.00
_cell.angle_gamma   90.00
#
_symmetry.space_group_name_H-M   'P 1'
#
loop_
_entity.id
_entity.type
_entity.pdbx_description
1 polymer ?
#
loop_
_entity_poly.entity_id
_entity_poly.type
_entity_poly.pdbx_seq_one_letter_code
_entity_poly.pdbx_strand_id
1 'polypeptide(L)'
;MWEIHEAFAGQILANLKALDSDWFAQNYLGRSSKIGVPDLNKWNAWGGSLSIGHPFAATGVRLATHTANRLIKEDQQFGLIAACAAGGQVKGV
;
A
#
# COMPACT_ATOMS: atom_id res chain seq x y z
N MET A 1 -0.86 -1.57 9.71
CA MET A 1 -1.18 -2.51 8.60
C MET A 1 -1.25 -1.75 7.28
N TRP A 2 -1.09 -2.46 6.19
CA TRP A 2 -0.97 -1.88 4.86
C TRP A 2 -1.93 -2.59 3.92
N GLU A 3 -2.78 -1.82 3.24
CA GLU A 3 -3.66 -2.27 2.18
C GLU A 3 -3.36 -1.45 0.93
N ILE A 4 -2.47 -1.96 0.11
CA ILE A 4 -1.93 -1.26 -1.06
C ILE A 4 -2.47 -1.91 -2.32
N HIS A 5 -2.98 -1.10 -3.24
CA HIS A 5 -3.46 -1.60 -4.52
C HIS A 5 -2.30 -2.18 -5.34
N GLU A 6 -2.46 -3.43 -5.74
CA GLU A 6 -1.49 -4.15 -6.55
C GLU A 6 -1.89 -4.06 -8.02
N ALA A 7 -1.63 -2.90 -8.64
CA ALA A 7 -1.91 -2.73 -10.05
C ALA A 7 -1.06 -3.67 -10.91
N PHE A 8 0.21 -3.80 -10.56
CA PHE A 8 1.18 -4.72 -11.15
C PHE A 8 2.20 -5.12 -10.10
N ALA A 9 2.76 -6.32 -10.22
CA ALA A 9 3.82 -6.77 -9.32
C ALA A 9 5.03 -5.81 -9.36
N GLY A 10 5.38 -5.29 -10.53
CA GLY A 10 6.46 -4.32 -10.68
C GLY A 10 6.21 -3.03 -9.89
N GLN A 11 4.96 -2.58 -9.77
CA GLN A 11 4.62 -1.39 -8.97
C GLN A 11 4.89 -1.64 -7.49
N ILE A 12 4.53 -2.80 -6.98
CA ILE A 12 4.79 -3.17 -5.58
C ILE A 12 6.29 -3.25 -5.31
N LEU A 13 7.05 -3.88 -6.21
CA LEU A 13 8.50 -3.96 -6.09
C LEU A 13 9.15 -2.57 -6.11
N ALA A 14 8.68 -1.68 -6.98
CA ALA A 14 9.16 -0.30 -7.05
C ALA A 14 8.87 0.46 -5.74
N ASN A 15 7.67 0.31 -5.19
CA ASN A 15 7.29 0.93 -3.94
C ASN A 15 8.18 0.45 -2.78
N LEU A 16 8.40 -0.84 -2.66
CA LEU A 16 9.26 -1.42 -1.64
C LEU A 16 10.69 -0.90 -1.76
N LYS A 17 11.19 -0.84 -2.99
CA LYS A 17 12.54 -0.33 -3.26
C LYS A 17 12.67 1.16 -2.93
N ALA A 18 11.66 1.96 -3.22
CA ALA A 18 11.63 3.38 -2.87
C ALA A 18 11.61 3.59 -1.35
N LEU A 19 10.80 2.82 -0.63
CA LEU A 19 10.71 2.90 0.83
C LEU A 19 12.04 2.52 1.50
N ASP A 20 12.82 1.65 0.88
CA ASP A 20 14.11 1.18 1.39
C ASP A 20 15.31 1.97 0.81
N SER A 21 15.09 3.18 0.36
CA SER A 21 16.11 4.03 -0.27
C SER A 21 16.30 5.34 0.49
N ASP A 22 17.51 5.57 1.00
CA ASP A 22 17.88 6.86 1.59
C ASP A 22 17.86 7.97 0.55
N TRP A 23 18.34 7.69 -0.67
CA TRP A 23 18.34 8.64 -1.76
C TRP A 23 16.93 9.13 -2.10
N PHE A 24 15.97 8.22 -2.19
CA PHE A 24 14.57 8.54 -2.45
C PHE A 24 13.97 9.38 -1.31
N ALA A 25 14.26 9.01 -0.06
CA ALA A 25 13.79 9.73 1.10
C ALA A 25 14.33 11.18 1.12
N GLN A 26 15.59 11.36 0.82
CA GLN A 26 16.25 12.67 0.80
C GLN A 26 15.78 13.57 -0.35
N ASN A 27 15.55 13.00 -1.53
CA ASN A 27 15.24 13.77 -2.75
C ASN A 27 13.74 13.96 -2.99
N TYR A 28 12.89 13.08 -2.49
CA TYR A 28 11.45 13.12 -2.77
C TYR A 28 10.55 13.20 -1.54
N LEU A 29 11.00 12.74 -0.38
CA LEU A 29 10.16 12.70 0.82
C LEU A 29 10.52 13.76 1.87
N GLY A 30 11.56 14.54 1.64
CA GLY A 30 12.02 15.55 2.60
C GLY A 30 12.53 14.96 3.91
N ARG A 31 13.02 13.72 3.89
CA ARG A 31 13.53 13.00 5.04
C ARG A 31 15.05 12.83 4.94
N SER A 32 15.72 12.71 6.09
CA SER A 32 17.16 12.45 6.15
C SER A 32 17.53 11.00 5.88
N SER A 33 16.60 10.06 6.11
CA SER A 33 16.84 8.63 5.95
C SER A 33 15.59 7.91 5.46
N LYS A 34 15.77 6.69 4.95
CA LYS A 34 14.70 5.84 4.43
C LYS A 34 13.66 5.51 5.51
N ILE A 35 12.43 5.25 5.06
CA ILE A 35 11.36 4.73 5.92
C ILE A 35 11.64 3.27 6.28
N GLY A 36 12.24 2.52 5.37
CA GLY A 36 12.50 1.10 5.52
C GLY A 36 11.39 0.25 4.91
N VAL A 37 11.66 -1.04 4.78
CA VAL A 37 10.69 -2.02 4.27
C VAL A 37 9.67 -2.30 5.37
N PRO A 38 8.36 -2.12 5.10
CA PRO A 38 7.34 -2.50 6.08
C PRO A 38 7.30 -4.01 6.31
N ASP A 39 6.72 -4.42 7.43
CA ASP A 39 6.49 -5.83 7.72
C ASP A 39 5.53 -6.41 6.68
N LEU A 40 6.03 -7.28 5.82
CA LEU A 40 5.25 -7.87 4.73
C LEU A 40 4.12 -8.77 5.22
N ASN A 41 4.17 -9.26 6.46
CA ASN A 41 3.05 -9.99 7.06
C ASN A 41 1.85 -9.08 7.34
N LYS A 42 2.06 -7.77 7.39
CA LYS A 42 1.02 -6.75 7.57
C LYS A 42 0.60 -6.06 6.28
N TRP A 43 1.15 -6.50 5.17
CA TRP A 43 0.92 -5.93 3.84
C TRP A 43 -0.03 -6.84 3.07
N ASN A 44 -1.22 -6.35 2.73
CA ASN A 44 -2.24 -7.09 1.97
C ASN A 44 -2.44 -8.54 2.48
N ALA A 45 -2.52 -8.72 3.79
CA ALA A 45 -2.51 -10.04 4.42
C ALA A 45 -3.71 -10.92 4.00
N TRP A 46 -4.82 -10.30 3.58
CA TRP A 46 -6.01 -11.02 3.09
C TRP A 46 -6.03 -11.15 1.56
N GLY A 47 -4.92 -10.88 0.90
CA GLY A 47 -4.82 -10.88 -0.55
C GLY A 47 -5.00 -9.49 -1.15
N GLY A 48 -4.43 -9.28 -2.30
CA GLY A 48 -4.50 -8.03 -3.05
C GLY A 48 -5.03 -8.24 -4.46
N SER A 49 -5.00 -7.19 -5.26
CA SER A 49 -5.57 -7.19 -6.62
C SER A 49 -4.95 -8.22 -7.55
N LEU A 50 -3.68 -8.58 -7.35
CA LEU A 50 -3.02 -9.61 -8.15
C LEU A 50 -3.62 -11.00 -7.92
N SER A 51 -4.14 -11.27 -6.71
CA SER A 51 -4.73 -12.57 -6.38
C SER A 51 -6.25 -12.58 -6.53
N ILE A 52 -6.95 -11.50 -6.20
CA ILE A 52 -8.42 -11.48 -6.15
C ILE A 52 -9.06 -10.60 -7.21
N GLY A 53 -8.28 -9.84 -7.98
CA GLY A 53 -8.77 -9.04 -9.10
C GLY A 53 -8.94 -7.55 -8.80
N HIS A 54 -9.26 -6.81 -9.85
CA HIS A 54 -9.41 -5.35 -9.80
C HIS A 54 -10.60 -4.88 -10.64
N PRO A 55 -11.83 -5.08 -10.17
CA PRO A 55 -12.98 -4.43 -10.80
C PRO A 55 -12.90 -2.92 -10.58
N PHE A 56 -13.02 -2.15 -11.65
CA PHE A 56 -13.01 -0.68 -11.55
C PHE A 56 -14.16 -0.20 -10.67
N ALA A 57 -13.93 0.87 -9.93
CA ALA A 57 -14.84 1.42 -8.93
C ALA A 57 -15.09 0.53 -7.70
N ALA A 58 -14.55 -0.69 -7.65
CA ALA A 58 -14.73 -1.59 -6.50
C ALA A 58 -13.48 -1.68 -5.61
N THR A 59 -12.28 -1.51 -6.17
CA THR A 59 -11.03 -1.73 -5.43
C THR A 59 -10.87 -0.78 -4.25
N GLY A 60 -11.20 0.50 -4.41
CA GLY A 60 -11.15 1.46 -3.29
C GLY A 60 -12.06 1.06 -2.14
N VAL A 61 -13.28 0.62 -2.44
CA VAL A 61 -14.23 0.10 -1.44
C VAL A 61 -13.67 -1.14 -0.77
N ARG A 62 -13.08 -2.06 -1.55
CA ARG A 62 -12.46 -3.28 -1.01
C ARG A 62 -11.31 -2.94 -0.07
N LEU A 63 -10.40 -2.07 -0.46
CA LEU A 63 -9.27 -1.66 0.38
C LEU A 63 -9.76 -1.06 1.71
N ALA A 64 -10.73 -0.16 1.66
CA ALA A 64 -11.30 0.45 2.85
C ALA A 64 -11.99 -0.59 3.76
N THR A 65 -12.78 -1.47 3.17
CA THR A 65 -13.50 -2.52 3.90
C THR A 65 -12.54 -3.54 4.51
N HIS A 66 -11.53 -4.00 3.75
CA HIS A 66 -10.49 -4.88 4.28
C HIS A 66 -9.76 -4.23 5.46
N THR A 67 -9.37 -2.96 5.32
CA THR A 67 -8.68 -2.24 6.39
C THR A 67 -9.54 -2.18 7.64
N ALA A 68 -10.80 -1.77 7.52
CA ALA A 68 -11.71 -1.67 8.66
C ALA A 68 -11.89 -3.03 9.37
N ASN A 69 -12.13 -4.08 8.61
CA ASN A 69 -12.33 -5.42 9.16
C ASN A 69 -11.04 -5.99 9.79
N ARG A 70 -9.89 -5.75 9.16
CA ARG A 70 -8.61 -6.18 9.70
C ARG A 70 -8.24 -5.44 10.97
N LEU A 71 -8.53 -4.14 11.06
CA LEU A 71 -8.29 -3.37 12.28
C LEU A 71 -9.05 -3.96 13.46
N ILE A 72 -10.31 -4.35 13.24
CA ILE A 72 -11.13 -4.99 14.27
C ILE A 72 -10.57 -6.37 14.63
N LYS A 73 -10.31 -7.21 13.63
CA LYS A 73 -9.89 -8.59 13.83
C LYS A 73 -8.51 -8.71 14.46
N GLU A 74 -7.60 -7.82 14.10
CA GLU A 74 -6.21 -7.82 14.57
C GLU A 74 -5.99 -6.90 15.77
N ASP A 75 -7.04 -6.26 16.28
CA ASP A 75 -7.02 -5.32 17.42
C ASP A 75 -5.97 -4.22 17.22
N GLN A 76 -6.00 -3.56 16.05
CA GLN A 76 -5.09 -2.48 15.69
C GLN A 76 -5.86 -1.18 15.48
N GLN A 77 -5.16 -0.03 15.55
CA GLN A 77 -5.76 1.29 15.47
C GLN A 77 -5.57 1.95 14.11
N PHE A 78 -4.50 1.64 13.39
CA PHE A 78 -4.11 2.37 12.18
C PHE A 78 -3.91 1.43 11.00
N GLY A 79 -4.40 1.86 9.85
CA GLY A 79 -4.16 1.21 8.58
C GLY A 79 -3.84 2.25 7.52
N LEU A 80 -2.91 1.93 6.63
CA LEU A 80 -2.59 2.74 5.47
C LEU A 80 -3.19 2.11 4.23
N ILE A 81 -3.94 2.91 3.50
CA ILE A 81 -4.51 2.53 2.21
C ILE A 81 -3.88 3.39 1.13
N ALA A 82 -3.44 2.81 0.05
CA ALA A 82 -2.97 3.56 -1.10
C ALA A 82 -3.31 2.86 -2.41
N ALA A 83 -3.70 3.63 -3.38
CA ALA A 83 -3.98 3.15 -4.73
C ALA A 83 -3.52 4.17 -5.77
N CYS A 84 -2.86 3.70 -6.82
CA CYS A 84 -2.57 4.55 -7.97
C CYS A 84 -3.77 4.59 -8.90
N ALA A 85 -3.86 5.69 -9.67
CA ALA A 85 -4.75 5.81 -10.81
C ALA A 85 -3.91 5.94 -12.08
N ALA A 86 -4.49 5.63 -13.22
CA ALA A 86 -3.82 5.80 -14.50
C ALA A 86 -3.29 7.24 -14.66
N GLY A 87 -2.18 7.41 -15.37
CA GLY A 87 -1.56 8.71 -15.57
C GLY A 87 -0.63 9.17 -14.45
N GLY A 88 -0.15 8.25 -13.60
CA GLY A 88 0.80 8.55 -12.53
C GLY A 88 0.19 9.26 -11.33
N GLN A 89 -1.11 9.15 -11.14
CA GLN A 89 -1.83 9.70 -9.99
C GLN A 89 -1.90 8.68 -8.84
N VAL A 90 -1.95 9.17 -7.61
CA VAL A 90 -2.09 8.32 -6.42
C VAL A 90 -3.14 8.90 -5.49
N LYS A 91 -3.91 8.02 -4.87
CA LYS A 91 -4.79 8.33 -3.75
C LYS A 91 -4.35 7.50 -2.53
N GLY A 92 -4.18 8.18 -1.40
CA GLY A 92 -3.82 7.56 -0.14
C GLY A 92 -4.71 8.04 1.00
N VAL A 93 -4.94 7.17 1.93
CA VAL A 93 -5.72 7.45 3.16
C VAL A 93 -5.06 6.74 4.34
#